data_38d73a38e4eaa414cc5b0e05915ee850
#
_entry.id   38d73a38e4eaa414cc5b0e05915ee850
#
_cell.length_a   1.000
_cell.length_b   1.000
_cell.length_c   1.000
_cell.angle_alpha   90.00
_cell.angle_beta   90.00
_cell.angle_gamma   90.00
#
_symmetry.space_group_name_H-M   'P 1'
#
loop_
_entity.id
_entity.type
_entity.pdbx_description
1 polymer ?
#
loop_
_entity_poly.entity_id
_entity_poly.type
_entity_poly.pdbx_seq_one_letter_code
_entity_poly.pdbx_strand_id
1 'polypeptide(L)'
;GPMGNDEYGFRAVSYIPDKYLEGKLIESWEITPDKVYWHVRPGIHWAADNVDFMDNREMTGEDVALDLISFWKSAWGGRFDGMIADVRTEGKYTVVIEFENYSHNFMYFAGYEDRAYVTPPEVLENNPEKWGNQVGTGAWMFEEWVVGSHMSYVRNPNYWDSTTIDGVEYKMPFIDRVVLPIIPDTSTQIAALRTGKLDMHHGVPTNQQASLERTTPNLLSAIVTSGVTQINLKCSVPPFDNVDVRRAMMVGTDIAAFKRLAQMEDQPTHSYPANPYDPSIYTPLDELPEETQMLYDYDPEKAMKMLADAGYPDGLEIEFWAESTPTAQDYASLLKDVWAKIGVEVTIVTHDGVTLHQYRTTGTYNDTISNGMPISNPLPIVTAFAKTGGTWNYGLYSNSTVDDLADKIGKELDVQTKNSMYKEAFQIILDEVASIPTNLGVGKFYWWPWLRNYSGEYAIDDDSGFFAVLPYIWLDQDLKTEMGY
;
A
#
# COMPACT_ATOMS: atom_id res chain seq x y z
N GLY A 1 -14.32 8.85 -16.78
CA GLY A 1 -13.39 9.09 -15.74
C GLY A 1 -12.45 7.93 -15.67
N PRO A 2 -11.43 8.04 -14.90
CA PRO A 2 -10.57 6.88 -14.65
C PRO A 2 -11.41 5.68 -14.23
N MET A 3 -12.64 5.91 -13.96
CA MET A 3 -13.63 5.04 -13.39
C MET A 3 -14.50 4.51 -14.50
N GLY A 4 -14.51 3.20 -14.70
CA GLY A 4 -15.58 2.56 -15.43
C GLY A 4 -15.28 2.08 -16.84
N ASN A 5 -14.01 1.83 -17.19
CA ASN A 5 -13.71 0.97 -18.33
C ASN A 5 -13.50 -0.50 -17.95
N ASP A 6 -13.63 -0.81 -16.65
CA ASP A 6 -13.44 -2.14 -16.03
C ASP A 6 -12.07 -2.78 -16.31
N GLU A 7 -11.10 -2.02 -16.82
CA GLU A 7 -9.76 -2.52 -17.11
C GLU A 7 -8.91 -2.67 -15.83
N TYR A 8 -9.08 -1.74 -14.88
CA TYR A 8 -8.43 -1.78 -13.57
C TYR A 8 -9.31 -1.09 -12.52
N GLY A 9 -9.53 -1.76 -11.38
CA GLY A 9 -10.50 -1.31 -10.40
C GLY A 9 -10.02 -0.21 -9.45
N PHE A 10 -8.71 0.12 -9.42
CA PHE A 10 -8.09 1.05 -8.47
C PHE A 10 -8.47 0.77 -7.00
N ARG A 11 -8.54 -0.53 -6.64
CA ARG A 11 -8.98 -1.03 -5.33
C ARG A 11 -7.88 -1.74 -4.56
N ALA A 12 -6.66 -1.76 -5.08
CA ALA A 12 -5.47 -2.20 -4.36
C ALA A 12 -4.83 -0.99 -3.68
N VAL A 13 -4.58 -1.09 -2.38
CA VAL A 13 -3.88 -0.03 -1.65
C VAL A 13 -2.45 0.08 -2.18
N SER A 14 -1.99 1.30 -2.39
CA SER A 14 -0.58 1.62 -2.70
C SER A 14 -0.02 0.99 -3.97
N TYR A 15 -0.86 0.70 -4.98
CA TYR A 15 -0.36 0.23 -6.27
C TYR A 15 -1.19 0.70 -7.44
N ILE A 16 -0.51 1.35 -8.39
CA ILE A 16 -1.05 1.70 -9.71
C ILE A 16 -0.06 1.18 -10.76
N PRO A 17 -0.49 0.31 -11.67
CA PRO A 17 0.37 -0.11 -12.79
C PRO A 17 0.86 1.07 -13.60
N ASP A 18 2.16 1.07 -13.98
CA ASP A 18 2.84 2.18 -14.67
C ASP A 18 2.05 2.71 -15.89
N LYS A 19 1.33 1.84 -16.60
CA LYS A 19 0.52 2.22 -17.77
C LYS A 19 -0.67 3.14 -17.48
N TYR A 20 -1.04 3.32 -16.20
CA TYR A 20 -2.11 4.21 -15.75
C TYR A 20 -1.59 5.49 -15.10
N LEU A 21 -0.26 5.65 -15.02
CA LEU A 21 0.32 6.88 -14.48
C LEU A 21 0.15 8.02 -15.47
N GLU A 22 -0.37 9.13 -14.98
CA GLU A 22 -0.57 10.36 -15.73
C GLU A 22 0.16 11.52 -15.07
N GLY A 23 0.65 12.47 -15.87
CA GLY A 23 1.26 13.68 -15.34
C GLY A 23 0.24 14.58 -14.63
N LYS A 24 0.53 14.97 -13.40
CA LYS A 24 -0.23 15.94 -12.59
C LYS A 24 0.54 17.26 -12.49
N LEU A 25 1.17 17.53 -11.36
CA LEU A 25 2.04 18.72 -11.20
C LEU A 25 3.24 18.66 -12.16
N ILE A 26 3.80 17.49 -12.33
CA ILE A 26 4.75 17.18 -13.39
C ILE A 26 3.93 16.69 -14.59
N GLU A 27 3.80 17.50 -15.64
CA GLU A 27 2.96 17.15 -16.78
C GLU A 27 3.56 16.04 -17.67
N SER A 28 4.90 15.93 -17.70
CA SER A 28 5.64 14.91 -18.41
C SER A 28 7.05 14.74 -17.83
N TRP A 29 7.67 13.61 -18.13
CA TRP A 29 9.04 13.33 -17.69
C TRP A 29 9.81 12.53 -18.74
N GLU A 30 11.13 12.67 -18.70
CA GLU A 30 12.07 11.89 -19.50
C GLU A 30 13.06 11.19 -18.57
N ILE A 31 13.32 9.91 -18.83
CA ILE A 31 14.24 9.10 -18.02
C ILE A 31 15.39 8.65 -18.92
N THR A 32 16.61 8.94 -18.48
CA THR A 32 17.87 8.43 -19.05
C THR A 32 18.60 7.61 -17.98
N PRO A 33 19.65 6.86 -18.32
CA PRO A 33 20.38 6.07 -17.32
C PRO A 33 21.01 6.87 -16.17
N ASP A 34 21.25 8.18 -16.38
CA ASP A 34 21.92 9.06 -15.44
C ASP A 34 21.11 10.30 -15.05
N LYS A 35 19.95 10.55 -15.67
CA LYS A 35 19.13 11.73 -15.41
C LYS A 35 17.65 11.46 -15.53
N VAL A 36 16.88 12.22 -14.79
CA VAL A 36 15.44 12.39 -14.98
C VAL A 36 15.17 13.89 -15.19
N TYR A 37 14.37 14.18 -16.21
CA TYR A 37 13.85 15.52 -16.46
C TYR A 37 12.37 15.54 -16.10
N TRP A 38 11.98 16.40 -15.18
CA TRP A 38 10.58 16.65 -14.84
C TRP A 38 10.13 17.97 -15.44
N HIS A 39 9.08 17.94 -16.23
CA HIS A 39 8.46 19.13 -16.81
C HIS A 39 7.27 19.53 -15.93
N VAL A 40 7.45 20.60 -15.17
CA VAL A 40 6.44 21.14 -14.27
C VAL A 40 5.34 21.82 -15.10
N ARG A 41 4.10 21.51 -14.81
CA ARG A 41 2.94 22.09 -15.50
C ARG A 41 2.86 23.60 -15.26
N PRO A 42 2.83 24.44 -16.32
CA PRO A 42 2.67 25.89 -16.17
C PRO A 42 1.27 26.26 -15.68
N GLY A 43 1.14 27.45 -15.07
CA GLY A 43 -0.15 28.03 -14.68
C GLY A 43 -0.76 27.46 -13.40
N ILE A 44 -0.06 26.60 -12.68
CA ILE A 44 -0.50 26.12 -11.38
C ILE A 44 -0.14 27.15 -10.31
N HIS A 45 -1.10 27.55 -9.49
CA HIS A 45 -0.91 28.54 -8.44
C HIS A 45 -1.10 27.90 -7.04
N TRP A 46 -0.33 28.39 -6.09
CA TRP A 46 -0.52 28.07 -4.69
C TRP A 46 -1.84 28.65 -4.16
N ALA A 47 -2.53 27.90 -3.32
CA ALA A 47 -3.75 28.32 -2.65
C ALA A 47 -3.39 28.88 -1.25
N ALA A 48 -2.95 30.12 -1.20
CA ALA A 48 -2.45 30.78 0.01
C ALA A 48 -3.45 31.72 0.67
N ASP A 49 -4.75 31.66 0.30
CA ASP A 49 -5.78 32.57 0.82
C ASP A 49 -6.02 32.44 2.33
N ASN A 50 -5.52 31.36 2.95
CA ASN A 50 -5.62 31.10 4.39
C ASN A 50 -4.42 31.60 5.21
N VAL A 51 -3.40 32.18 4.58
CA VAL A 51 -2.18 32.67 5.22
C VAL A 51 -1.83 34.09 4.77
N ASP A 52 -0.98 34.78 5.53
CA ASP A 52 -0.54 36.18 5.28
C ASP A 52 0.99 36.28 5.00
N PHE A 53 1.69 35.17 4.97
CA PHE A 53 3.13 35.17 4.72
C PHE A 53 3.51 34.85 3.26
N MET A 54 2.55 34.49 2.39
CA MET A 54 2.76 34.33 0.95
C MET A 54 1.51 34.66 0.13
N ASP A 55 1.72 34.96 -1.16
CA ASP A 55 0.65 35.22 -2.13
C ASP A 55 0.31 33.94 -2.92
N ASN A 56 -0.82 33.97 -3.65
CA ASN A 56 -1.21 32.93 -4.61
C ASN A 56 -0.31 32.98 -5.88
N ARG A 57 1.00 32.90 -5.69
CA ARG A 57 1.96 32.89 -6.80
C ARG A 57 1.95 31.59 -7.58
N GLU A 58 2.45 31.62 -8.79
CA GLU A 58 2.62 30.42 -9.61
C GLU A 58 3.70 29.51 -9.03
N MET A 59 3.44 28.20 -9.03
CA MET A 59 4.42 27.15 -8.75
C MET A 59 5.38 27.00 -9.93
N THR A 60 6.65 26.78 -9.65
CA THR A 60 7.72 26.67 -10.65
C THR A 60 8.58 25.43 -10.42
N GLY A 61 9.48 25.14 -11.36
CA GLY A 61 10.48 24.09 -11.18
C GLY A 61 11.39 24.32 -9.98
N GLU A 62 11.60 25.58 -9.57
CA GLU A 62 12.40 25.89 -8.38
C GLU A 62 11.71 25.38 -7.10
N ASP A 63 10.40 25.54 -6.97
CA ASP A 63 9.64 25.03 -5.82
C ASP A 63 9.79 23.51 -5.72
N VAL A 64 9.62 22.81 -6.85
CA VAL A 64 9.76 21.35 -6.92
C VAL A 64 11.17 20.89 -6.60
N ALA A 65 12.17 21.58 -7.13
CA ALA A 65 13.58 21.25 -6.87
C ALA A 65 13.96 21.45 -5.40
N LEU A 66 13.53 22.57 -4.79
CA LEU A 66 13.78 22.88 -3.38
C LEU A 66 13.11 21.89 -2.43
N ASP A 67 11.87 21.51 -2.74
CA ASP A 67 11.15 20.51 -1.95
C ASP A 67 11.83 19.13 -2.03
N LEU A 68 12.19 18.66 -3.23
CA LEU A 68 12.93 17.41 -3.43
C LEU A 68 14.28 17.43 -2.69
N ILE A 69 15.02 18.54 -2.75
CA ILE A 69 16.29 18.69 -2.01
C ILE A 69 16.07 18.66 -0.50
N SER A 70 15.00 19.31 -0.02
CA SER A 70 14.64 19.31 1.40
C SER A 70 14.29 17.90 1.87
N PHE A 71 13.48 17.18 1.10
CA PHE A 71 13.15 15.80 1.40
C PHE A 71 14.39 14.89 1.38
N TRP A 72 15.24 14.96 0.34
CA TRP A 72 16.47 14.18 0.26
C TRP A 72 17.39 14.39 1.47
N LYS A 73 17.49 15.62 1.98
CA LYS A 73 18.32 15.97 3.16
C LYS A 73 17.64 15.67 4.50
N SER A 74 16.38 15.25 4.51
CA SER A 74 15.66 14.90 5.72
C SER A 74 16.03 13.50 6.24
N ALA A 75 15.60 13.18 7.46
CA ALA A 75 15.76 11.83 8.02
C ALA A 75 15.08 10.73 7.17
N TRP A 76 14.07 11.08 6.37
CA TRP A 76 13.37 10.17 5.45
C TRP A 76 14.07 10.02 4.10
N GLY A 77 14.96 10.95 3.76
CA GLY A 77 15.68 10.98 2.48
C GLY A 77 16.80 9.95 2.35
N GLY A 78 17.15 9.22 3.40
CA GLY A 78 18.21 8.19 3.37
C GLY A 78 18.00 7.10 2.32
N ARG A 79 16.77 6.90 1.85
CA ARG A 79 16.45 6.02 0.71
C ARG A 79 17.04 6.48 -0.63
N PHE A 80 17.46 7.74 -0.72
CA PHE A 80 18.13 8.33 -1.90
C PHE A 80 19.64 8.43 -1.75
N ASP A 81 20.20 8.01 -0.63
CA ASP A 81 21.65 8.04 -0.39
C ASP A 81 22.38 7.17 -1.42
N GLY A 82 23.42 7.76 -2.05
CA GLY A 82 24.15 7.12 -3.14
C GLY A 82 23.35 6.97 -4.46
N MET A 83 22.14 7.51 -4.52
CA MET A 83 21.31 7.52 -5.72
C MET A 83 21.37 8.87 -6.43
N ILE A 84 21.02 9.97 -5.75
CA ILE A 84 20.97 11.32 -6.32
C ILE A 84 22.35 11.97 -6.22
N ALA A 85 22.86 12.52 -7.34
CA ALA A 85 24.08 13.31 -7.42
C ALA A 85 23.78 14.81 -7.32
N ASP A 86 22.75 15.30 -8.04
CA ASP A 86 22.40 16.71 -8.08
C ASP A 86 20.93 16.91 -8.43
N VAL A 87 20.34 18.01 -7.96
CA VAL A 87 19.01 18.48 -8.35
C VAL A 87 19.11 19.97 -8.68
N ARG A 88 18.71 20.35 -9.88
CA ARG A 88 18.73 21.73 -10.35
C ARG A 88 17.57 22.02 -11.30
N THR A 89 17.41 23.27 -11.67
CA THR A 89 16.42 23.70 -12.65
C THR A 89 17.08 24.14 -13.97
N GLU A 90 16.41 23.86 -15.07
CA GLU A 90 16.72 24.41 -16.40
C GLU A 90 15.50 25.23 -16.88
N GLY A 91 15.64 26.57 -16.83
CA GLY A 91 14.51 27.48 -17.08
C GLY A 91 13.48 27.46 -15.94
N LYS A 92 12.25 27.89 -16.23
CA LYS A 92 11.21 28.10 -15.20
C LYS A 92 10.51 26.81 -14.75
N TYR A 93 10.42 25.82 -15.65
CA TYR A 93 9.51 24.66 -15.47
C TYR A 93 10.19 23.31 -15.63
N THR A 94 11.50 23.24 -15.82
CA THR A 94 12.21 21.96 -15.92
C THR A 94 13.07 21.73 -14.71
N VAL A 95 12.87 20.63 -14.02
CA VAL A 95 13.73 20.11 -12.95
C VAL A 95 14.59 18.99 -13.54
N VAL A 96 15.88 19.05 -13.32
CA VAL A 96 16.85 18.03 -13.71
C VAL A 96 17.39 17.36 -12.49
N ILE A 97 17.21 16.06 -12.39
CA ILE A 97 17.75 15.22 -11.33
C ILE A 97 18.86 14.36 -11.96
N GLU A 98 20.06 14.51 -11.47
CA GLU A 98 21.22 13.71 -11.88
C GLU A 98 21.48 12.59 -10.87
N PHE A 99 21.84 11.42 -11.35
CA PHE A 99 22.03 10.23 -10.53
C PHE A 99 23.48 9.74 -10.57
N GLU A 100 23.99 9.34 -9.41
CA GLU A 100 25.18 8.48 -9.31
C GLU A 100 24.79 7.04 -9.69
N ASN A 101 23.64 6.57 -9.18
CA ASN A 101 23.07 5.26 -9.43
C ASN A 101 21.56 5.39 -9.57
N TYR A 102 21.05 5.43 -10.79
CA TYR A 102 19.60 5.47 -11.04
C TYR A 102 18.91 4.18 -10.57
N SER A 103 17.74 4.34 -9.95
CA SER A 103 16.78 3.26 -9.70
C SER A 103 15.35 3.75 -9.90
N HIS A 104 14.47 2.90 -10.43
CA HIS A 104 13.05 3.18 -10.58
C HIS A 104 12.34 3.46 -9.23
N ASN A 105 12.92 3.06 -8.11
CA ASN A 105 12.45 3.46 -6.78
C ASN A 105 12.34 4.97 -6.64
N PHE A 106 13.19 5.74 -7.33
CA PHE A 106 13.12 7.19 -7.32
C PHE A 106 11.77 7.69 -7.85
N MET A 107 11.34 7.17 -9.01
CA MET A 107 10.06 7.58 -9.62
C MET A 107 8.86 7.19 -8.76
N TYR A 108 8.94 6.04 -8.09
CA TYR A 108 7.91 5.62 -7.16
C TYR A 108 7.84 6.54 -5.94
N PHE A 109 8.95 6.70 -5.21
CA PHE A 109 8.99 7.46 -3.95
C PHE A 109 8.88 8.98 -4.10
N ALA A 110 9.37 9.55 -5.19
CA ALA A 110 9.35 10.98 -5.43
C ALA A 110 8.25 11.41 -6.41
N GLY A 111 7.65 10.48 -7.15
CA GLY A 111 6.69 10.76 -8.19
C GLY A 111 5.23 10.63 -7.76
N TYR A 112 4.86 9.61 -6.99
CA TYR A 112 3.46 9.38 -6.64
C TYR A 112 3.19 8.67 -5.29
N GLU A 113 4.22 8.34 -4.52
CA GLU A 113 4.06 7.82 -3.16
C GLU A 113 3.61 8.91 -2.18
N ASP A 114 3.26 8.53 -0.96
CA ASP A 114 2.83 9.39 0.16
C ASP A 114 3.78 10.57 0.47
N ARG A 115 4.99 10.57 -0.09
CA ARG A 115 6.00 11.62 0.03
C ARG A 115 6.10 12.53 -1.20
N ALA A 116 5.31 12.30 -2.23
CA ALA A 116 5.31 13.07 -3.47
C ALA A 116 4.48 14.36 -3.38
N TYR A 117 4.61 15.08 -2.26
CA TYR A 117 4.01 16.40 -2.08
C TYR A 117 5.02 17.49 -2.38
N VAL A 118 4.57 18.60 -2.92
CA VAL A 118 5.40 19.79 -3.10
C VAL A 118 4.95 20.84 -2.10
N THR A 119 5.88 21.28 -1.26
CA THR A 119 5.67 22.30 -0.22
C THR A 119 6.40 23.57 -0.61
N PRO A 120 5.75 24.76 -0.63
CA PRO A 120 6.45 25.98 -0.98
C PRO A 120 7.43 26.36 0.13
N PRO A 121 8.60 26.95 -0.22
CA PRO A 121 9.63 27.31 0.76
C PRO A 121 9.11 28.27 1.83
N GLU A 122 8.16 29.14 1.51
CA GLU A 122 7.51 30.05 2.46
C GLU A 122 6.83 29.31 3.62
N VAL A 123 6.23 28.13 3.38
CA VAL A 123 5.65 27.29 4.44
C VAL A 123 6.72 26.71 5.33
N LEU A 124 7.82 26.24 4.74
CA LEU A 124 8.96 25.67 5.48
C LEU A 124 9.60 26.70 6.42
N GLU A 125 9.60 27.99 6.04
CA GLU A 125 10.12 29.10 6.82
C GLU A 125 9.14 29.61 7.90
N ASN A 126 7.84 29.29 7.79
CA ASN A 126 6.78 29.83 8.64
C ASN A 126 6.07 28.77 9.49
N ASN A 127 6.81 27.93 10.19
CA ASN A 127 6.29 26.88 11.08
C ASN A 127 5.39 25.87 10.35
N PRO A 128 5.99 24.95 9.58
CA PRO A 128 5.28 23.94 8.79
C PRO A 128 4.45 22.95 9.63
N GLU A 129 4.71 22.84 10.94
CA GLU A 129 3.96 21.96 11.84
C GLU A 129 2.57 22.52 12.23
N LYS A 130 2.34 23.81 11.98
CA LYS A 130 1.05 24.41 12.27
C LYS A 130 0.08 24.17 11.12
N TRP A 131 -1.01 23.44 11.38
CA TRP A 131 -2.03 23.12 10.39
C TRP A 131 -2.56 24.31 9.59
N GLY A 132 -2.82 25.45 10.24
CA GLY A 132 -3.30 26.66 9.56
C GLY A 132 -2.27 27.30 8.60
N ASN A 133 -1.01 26.86 8.63
CA ASN A 133 0.04 27.37 7.74
C ASN A 133 0.25 26.49 6.49
N GLN A 134 -0.56 25.43 6.35
CA GLN A 134 -0.45 24.55 5.19
C GLN A 134 -0.97 25.23 3.94
N VAL A 135 -0.15 25.25 2.90
CA VAL A 135 -0.47 25.79 1.57
C VAL A 135 -0.09 24.73 0.54
N GLY A 136 -1.00 24.45 -0.38
CA GLY A 136 -0.79 23.48 -1.44
C GLY A 136 -1.40 23.95 -2.77
N THR A 137 -1.28 23.13 -3.80
CA THR A 137 -1.89 23.32 -5.11
C THR A 137 -3.11 22.41 -5.31
N GLY A 138 -3.52 21.71 -4.25
CA GLY A 138 -4.58 20.72 -4.27
C GLY A 138 -5.99 21.27 -4.43
N ALA A 139 -6.97 20.37 -4.55
CA ALA A 139 -8.37 20.69 -4.78
C ALA A 139 -9.03 21.38 -3.58
N TRP A 140 -8.49 21.22 -2.39
CA TRP A 140 -9.01 21.84 -1.16
C TRP A 140 -7.91 22.51 -0.35
N MET A 141 -8.33 23.52 0.41
CA MET A 141 -7.53 24.24 1.41
C MET A 141 -7.95 23.81 2.80
N PHE A 142 -7.01 23.73 3.73
CA PHE A 142 -7.31 23.49 5.15
C PHE A 142 -8.21 24.61 5.69
N GLU A 143 -9.29 24.24 6.38
CA GLU A 143 -10.22 25.18 7.02
C GLU A 143 -10.00 25.22 8.53
N GLU A 144 -10.24 24.08 9.20
CA GLU A 144 -10.07 24.00 10.65
C GLU A 144 -9.82 22.58 11.14
N TRP A 145 -9.19 22.46 12.28
CA TRP A 145 -9.12 21.26 13.09
C TRP A 145 -9.67 21.52 14.48
N VAL A 146 -10.83 20.94 14.79
CA VAL A 146 -11.42 20.93 16.11
C VAL A 146 -11.04 19.64 16.81
N VAL A 147 -10.10 19.73 17.77
CA VAL A 147 -9.53 18.56 18.47
C VAL A 147 -10.62 17.66 19.06
N GLY A 148 -10.57 16.38 18.74
CA GLY A 148 -11.55 15.39 19.20
C GLY A 148 -12.92 15.46 18.53
N SER A 149 -13.13 16.35 17.54
CA SER A 149 -14.38 16.49 16.80
C SER A 149 -14.21 16.21 15.31
N HIS A 150 -13.47 17.03 14.59
CA HIS A 150 -13.31 16.90 13.15
C HIS A 150 -12.15 17.72 12.60
N MET A 151 -11.78 17.40 11.37
CA MET A 151 -10.95 18.20 10.48
C MET A 151 -11.78 18.57 9.26
N SER A 152 -11.64 19.79 8.73
CA SER A 152 -12.38 20.21 7.55
C SER A 152 -11.52 20.97 6.55
N TYR A 153 -11.96 20.90 5.29
CA TYR A 153 -11.31 21.50 4.14
C TYR A 153 -12.35 22.16 3.25
N VAL A 154 -12.03 23.31 2.69
CA VAL A 154 -12.87 24.05 1.75
C VAL A 154 -12.30 24.00 0.35
N ARG A 155 -13.16 24.14 -0.65
CA ARG A 155 -12.77 24.17 -2.07
C ARG A 155 -11.69 25.22 -2.31
N ASN A 156 -10.64 24.83 -3.04
CA ASN A 156 -9.72 25.77 -3.66
C ASN A 156 -10.38 26.39 -4.91
N PRO A 157 -10.71 27.69 -4.90
CA PRO A 157 -11.40 28.32 -6.02
C PRO A 157 -10.53 28.42 -7.29
N ASN A 158 -9.22 28.31 -7.12
CA ASN A 158 -8.22 28.40 -8.18
C ASN A 158 -7.63 27.04 -8.55
N TYR A 159 -8.30 25.93 -8.17
CA TYR A 159 -7.80 24.60 -8.54
C TYR A 159 -7.66 24.48 -10.05
N TRP A 160 -6.51 24.00 -10.48
CA TRP A 160 -6.07 24.08 -11.87
C TRP A 160 -6.63 22.97 -12.75
N ASP A 161 -7.05 21.83 -12.18
CA ASP A 161 -7.41 20.63 -12.92
C ASP A 161 -8.89 20.62 -13.32
N SER A 162 -9.20 19.90 -14.38
CA SER A 162 -10.55 19.69 -14.93
C SER A 162 -10.75 18.22 -15.30
N THR A 163 -12.00 17.82 -15.50
CA THR A 163 -12.34 16.48 -15.99
C THR A 163 -13.37 16.55 -17.09
N THR A 164 -13.35 15.56 -18.00
CA THR A 164 -14.33 15.46 -19.09
C THR A 164 -15.34 14.37 -18.78
N ILE A 165 -16.62 14.74 -18.72
CA ILE A 165 -17.75 13.82 -18.53
C ILE A 165 -18.66 13.94 -19.75
N ASP A 166 -18.92 12.83 -20.45
CA ASP A 166 -19.75 12.80 -21.67
C ASP A 166 -19.36 13.83 -22.72
N GLY A 167 -18.04 14.08 -22.87
CA GLY A 167 -17.48 15.02 -23.85
C GLY A 167 -17.56 16.50 -23.44
N VAL A 168 -18.03 16.81 -22.24
CA VAL A 168 -18.06 18.15 -21.66
C VAL A 168 -16.99 18.28 -20.59
N GLU A 169 -16.21 19.35 -20.66
CA GLU A 169 -15.18 19.69 -19.67
C GLU A 169 -15.79 20.39 -18.47
N TYR A 170 -15.43 19.94 -17.27
CA TYR A 170 -15.86 20.49 -16.00
C TYR A 170 -14.64 20.83 -15.14
N LYS A 171 -14.68 22.01 -14.48
CA LYS A 171 -13.70 22.35 -13.45
C LYS A 171 -13.93 21.54 -12.18
N MET A 172 -12.86 21.07 -11.60
CA MET A 172 -12.86 20.37 -10.31
C MET A 172 -12.44 21.30 -9.15
N PRO A 173 -12.64 20.91 -7.88
CA PRO A 173 -13.48 19.81 -7.43
C PRO A 173 -14.98 20.19 -7.49
N PHE A 174 -15.87 19.17 -7.49
CA PHE A 174 -17.32 19.39 -7.47
C PHE A 174 -17.87 19.66 -6.07
N ILE A 175 -17.21 19.14 -5.03
CA ILE A 175 -17.61 19.27 -3.63
C ILE A 175 -17.06 20.59 -3.07
N ASP A 176 -17.87 21.35 -2.31
CA ASP A 176 -17.46 22.63 -1.72
C ASP A 176 -16.67 22.46 -0.43
N ARG A 177 -16.99 21.44 0.36
CA ARG A 177 -16.39 21.20 1.67
C ARG A 177 -16.29 19.71 1.97
N VAL A 178 -15.15 19.29 2.51
CA VAL A 178 -14.90 17.94 3.01
C VAL A 178 -14.75 18.00 4.52
N VAL A 179 -15.48 17.14 5.24
CA VAL A 179 -15.41 17.02 6.69
C VAL A 179 -15.01 15.61 7.07
N LEU A 180 -13.95 15.47 7.85
CA LEU A 180 -13.43 14.22 8.40
C LEU A 180 -13.77 14.18 9.90
N PRO A 181 -14.90 13.61 10.31
CA PRO A 181 -15.27 13.54 11.72
C PRO A 181 -14.43 12.52 12.47
N ILE A 182 -14.03 12.85 13.69
CA ILE A 182 -13.31 11.96 14.61
C ILE A 182 -14.35 11.26 15.49
N ILE A 183 -14.66 10.01 15.15
CA ILE A 183 -15.64 9.18 15.87
C ILE A 183 -14.91 7.94 16.41
N PRO A 184 -14.49 7.91 17.69
CA PRO A 184 -13.69 6.82 18.25
C PRO A 184 -14.44 5.48 18.37
N ASP A 185 -15.77 5.51 18.59
CA ASP A 185 -16.58 4.31 18.78
C ASP A 185 -17.10 3.74 17.46
N THR A 186 -16.76 2.50 17.15
CA THR A 186 -17.14 1.82 15.90
C THR A 186 -18.66 1.71 15.71
N SER A 187 -19.42 1.48 16.79
CA SER A 187 -20.89 1.37 16.70
C SER A 187 -21.49 2.72 16.32
N THR A 188 -20.92 3.80 16.82
CA THR A 188 -21.31 5.18 16.47
C THR A 188 -20.95 5.52 15.03
N GLN A 189 -19.78 5.06 14.52
CA GLN A 189 -19.42 5.21 13.10
C GLN A 189 -20.45 4.53 12.20
N ILE A 190 -20.80 3.27 12.50
CA ILE A 190 -21.80 2.50 11.75
C ILE A 190 -23.19 3.16 11.83
N ALA A 191 -23.59 3.69 12.99
CA ALA A 191 -24.84 4.41 13.13
C ALA A 191 -24.85 5.71 12.32
N ALA A 192 -23.74 6.45 12.28
CA ALA A 192 -23.60 7.66 11.47
C ALA A 192 -23.68 7.33 9.96
N LEU A 193 -23.08 6.24 9.51
CA LEU A 193 -23.21 5.77 8.14
C LEU A 193 -24.67 5.39 7.81
N ARG A 194 -25.34 4.60 8.67
CA ARG A 194 -26.75 4.21 8.47
C ARG A 194 -27.71 5.38 8.37
N THR A 195 -27.42 6.46 9.05
CA THR A 195 -28.27 7.65 9.12
C THR A 195 -27.86 8.74 8.12
N GLY A 196 -26.99 8.44 7.16
CA GLY A 196 -26.53 9.38 6.14
C GLY A 196 -25.72 10.58 6.67
N LYS A 197 -25.25 10.53 7.93
CA LYS A 197 -24.35 11.54 8.50
C LYS A 197 -22.92 11.37 8.03
N LEU A 198 -22.56 10.14 7.62
CA LEU A 198 -21.37 9.83 6.84
C LEU A 198 -21.84 9.44 5.45
N ASP A 199 -21.28 10.08 4.43
CA ASP A 199 -21.57 9.77 3.04
C ASP A 199 -20.83 8.51 2.61
N MET A 200 -19.73 8.19 3.27
CA MET A 200 -18.92 6.98 3.06
C MET A 200 -18.14 6.59 4.31
N HIS A 201 -17.73 5.33 4.39
CA HIS A 201 -16.93 4.81 5.49
C HIS A 201 -16.20 3.52 5.11
N HIS A 202 -14.98 3.37 5.62
CA HIS A 202 -14.21 2.13 5.63
C HIS A 202 -14.02 1.65 7.08
N GLY A 203 -13.56 0.42 7.27
CA GLY A 203 -13.26 -0.09 8.61
C GLY A 203 -14.46 -0.66 9.36
N VAL A 204 -15.56 -0.96 8.66
CA VAL A 204 -16.65 -1.75 9.26
C VAL A 204 -16.15 -3.16 9.57
N PRO A 205 -16.15 -3.60 10.84
CA PRO A 205 -15.68 -4.93 11.22
C PRO A 205 -16.44 -6.03 10.46
N THR A 206 -15.74 -7.07 10.02
CA THR A 206 -16.29 -8.13 9.18
C THR A 206 -17.53 -8.78 9.79
N ASN A 207 -17.55 -9.02 11.11
CA ASN A 207 -18.69 -9.56 11.84
C ASN A 207 -19.92 -8.64 11.89
N GLN A 208 -19.80 -7.35 11.51
CA GLN A 208 -20.90 -6.38 11.45
C GLN A 208 -21.37 -6.08 10.02
N GLN A 209 -20.60 -6.45 8.99
CA GLN A 209 -20.89 -6.14 7.59
C GLN A 209 -22.24 -6.73 7.13
N ALA A 210 -22.47 -8.01 7.36
CA ALA A 210 -23.72 -8.65 6.98
C ALA A 210 -24.96 -8.02 7.67
N SER A 211 -24.82 -7.55 8.90
CA SER A 211 -25.88 -6.82 9.60
C SER A 211 -26.13 -5.44 9.00
N LEU A 212 -25.05 -4.72 8.66
CA LEU A 212 -25.16 -3.40 8.02
C LEU A 212 -25.86 -3.52 6.65
N GLU A 213 -25.44 -4.44 5.81
CA GLU A 213 -26.00 -4.66 4.47
C GLU A 213 -27.49 -5.03 4.51
N ARG A 214 -27.87 -5.88 5.46
CA ARG A 214 -29.28 -6.25 5.66
C ARG A 214 -30.15 -5.09 6.12
N THR A 215 -29.63 -4.22 7.00
CA THR A 215 -30.40 -3.12 7.60
C THR A 215 -30.33 -1.83 6.80
N THR A 216 -29.38 -1.73 5.88
CA THR A 216 -29.16 -0.56 5.03
C THR A 216 -28.84 -1.01 3.59
N PRO A 217 -29.82 -1.64 2.92
CA PRO A 217 -29.60 -2.33 1.64
C PRO A 217 -29.28 -1.38 0.47
N ASN A 218 -29.47 -0.08 0.67
CA ASN A 218 -29.17 0.93 -0.36
C ASN A 218 -27.68 1.35 -0.35
N LEU A 219 -26.89 0.96 0.66
CA LEU A 219 -25.46 1.20 0.65
C LEU A 219 -24.78 0.40 -0.47
N LEU A 220 -23.93 1.06 -1.20
CA LEU A 220 -23.02 0.44 -2.14
C LEU A 220 -21.74 0.03 -1.39
N SER A 221 -21.05 -0.98 -1.89
CA SER A 221 -19.79 -1.41 -1.29
C SER A 221 -18.83 -1.97 -2.33
N ALA A 222 -17.54 -1.87 -2.02
CA ALA A 222 -16.46 -2.50 -2.78
C ALA A 222 -15.43 -3.11 -1.83
N ILE A 223 -14.77 -4.16 -2.29
CA ILE A 223 -13.63 -4.76 -1.60
C ILE A 223 -12.37 -4.01 -2.03
N VAL A 224 -11.56 -3.64 -1.04
CA VAL A 224 -10.24 -3.02 -1.21
C VAL A 224 -9.19 -3.96 -0.61
N THR A 225 -8.15 -4.26 -1.37
CA THR A 225 -7.05 -5.12 -0.90
C THR A 225 -5.94 -4.27 -0.31
N SER A 226 -5.44 -4.65 0.87
CA SER A 226 -4.44 -3.88 1.59
C SER A 226 -3.08 -4.55 1.71
N GLY A 227 -3.02 -5.87 1.63
CA GLY A 227 -1.76 -6.60 1.81
C GLY A 227 -1.99 -8.07 2.14
N VAL A 228 -0.89 -8.79 2.32
CA VAL A 228 -0.90 -10.20 2.73
C VAL A 228 -0.45 -10.33 4.16
N THR A 229 -1.23 -11.04 4.98
CA THR A 229 -0.74 -11.53 6.27
C THR A 229 0.17 -12.71 6.03
N GLN A 230 1.36 -12.68 6.61
CA GLN A 230 2.36 -13.72 6.43
C GLN A 230 3.09 -14.05 7.72
N ILE A 231 3.66 -15.26 7.74
CA ILE A 231 4.56 -15.73 8.78
C ILE A 231 5.97 -15.64 8.21
N ASN A 232 6.82 -14.81 8.80
CA ASN A 232 8.22 -14.74 8.47
C ASN A 232 8.98 -15.82 9.27
N LEU A 233 9.64 -16.71 8.55
CA LEU A 233 10.54 -17.71 9.10
C LEU A 233 11.93 -17.10 9.17
N LYS A 234 12.67 -17.26 10.26
CA LYS A 234 14.02 -16.71 10.39
C LYS A 234 15.02 -17.51 9.56
N CYS A 235 15.11 -17.23 8.27
CA CYS A 235 15.88 -17.98 7.28
C CYS A 235 17.39 -17.98 7.51
N SER A 236 17.90 -17.18 8.45
CA SER A 236 19.35 -17.07 8.74
C SER A 236 19.87 -18.06 9.77
N VAL A 237 18.99 -18.82 10.43
CA VAL A 237 19.36 -19.76 11.51
C VAL A 237 18.54 -21.06 11.41
N PRO A 238 19.08 -22.20 11.95
CA PRO A 238 18.30 -23.41 12.09
C PRO A 238 17.02 -23.19 12.92
N PRO A 239 15.91 -23.86 12.59
CA PRO A 239 15.77 -24.87 11.54
C PRO A 239 15.46 -24.27 10.16
N PHE A 240 15.21 -22.96 10.08
CA PHE A 240 14.66 -22.29 8.89
C PHE A 240 15.72 -21.84 7.87
N ASP A 241 17.01 -22.02 8.12
CA ASP A 241 18.08 -21.91 7.12
C ASP A 241 17.99 -23.04 6.07
N ASN A 242 17.32 -24.15 6.41
CA ASN A 242 17.04 -25.24 5.50
C ASN A 242 15.75 -25.00 4.71
N VAL A 243 15.85 -24.90 3.38
CA VAL A 243 14.69 -24.70 2.47
C VAL A 243 13.68 -25.84 2.57
N ASP A 244 14.11 -27.09 2.79
CA ASP A 244 13.20 -28.23 2.87
C ASP A 244 12.32 -28.16 4.13
N VAL A 245 12.83 -27.61 5.23
CA VAL A 245 12.04 -27.32 6.41
C VAL A 245 11.01 -26.23 6.12
N ARG A 246 11.40 -25.14 5.45
CA ARG A 246 10.45 -24.07 5.11
C ARG A 246 9.33 -24.56 4.18
N ARG A 247 9.68 -25.40 3.18
CA ARG A 247 8.69 -26.05 2.30
C ARG A 247 7.76 -26.98 3.07
N ALA A 248 8.29 -27.76 4.01
CA ALA A 248 7.48 -28.62 4.87
C ALA A 248 6.48 -27.80 5.71
N MET A 249 6.93 -26.68 6.29
CA MET A 249 6.06 -25.76 7.04
C MET A 249 4.96 -25.16 6.15
N MET A 250 5.26 -24.82 4.91
CA MET A 250 4.28 -24.30 3.95
C MET A 250 3.21 -25.35 3.63
N VAL A 251 3.60 -26.59 3.26
CA VAL A 251 2.68 -27.72 3.01
C VAL A 251 1.85 -28.06 4.24
N GLY A 252 2.40 -27.90 5.44
CA GLY A 252 1.73 -28.10 6.72
C GLY A 252 0.85 -26.96 7.19
N THR A 253 0.73 -25.86 6.42
CA THR A 253 -0.07 -24.69 6.80
C THR A 253 -1.44 -24.70 6.10
N ASP A 254 -2.53 -24.85 6.87
CA ASP A 254 -3.91 -24.79 6.36
C ASP A 254 -4.30 -23.33 6.04
N ILE A 255 -3.89 -22.83 4.88
CA ILE A 255 -4.22 -21.46 4.40
C ILE A 255 -5.73 -21.25 4.39
N ALA A 256 -6.52 -22.28 4.04
CA ALA A 256 -7.98 -22.18 4.03
C ALA A 256 -8.55 -21.93 5.43
N ALA A 257 -7.93 -22.46 6.49
CA ALA A 257 -8.34 -22.15 7.86
C ALA A 257 -8.09 -20.69 8.24
N PHE A 258 -6.95 -20.12 7.82
CA PHE A 258 -6.67 -18.69 8.03
C PHE A 258 -7.63 -17.79 7.25
N LYS A 259 -7.96 -18.15 6.01
CA LYS A 259 -8.97 -17.44 5.22
C LYS A 259 -10.34 -17.48 5.89
N ARG A 260 -10.76 -18.63 6.47
CA ARG A 260 -12.00 -18.75 7.26
C ARG A 260 -11.97 -17.87 8.51
N LEU A 261 -10.86 -17.87 9.26
CA LEU A 261 -10.70 -17.02 10.44
C LEU A 261 -10.86 -15.53 10.07
N ALA A 262 -10.28 -15.13 8.95
CA ALA A 262 -10.36 -13.78 8.43
C ALA A 262 -11.69 -13.46 7.71
N GLN A 263 -12.59 -14.45 7.51
CA GLN A 263 -13.83 -14.37 6.71
C GLN A 263 -13.58 -13.92 5.26
N MET A 264 -12.60 -14.54 4.62
CA MET A 264 -12.06 -14.18 3.30
C MET A 264 -11.98 -15.39 2.35
N GLU A 265 -12.89 -16.33 2.47
CA GLU A 265 -12.89 -17.58 1.71
C GLU A 265 -12.91 -17.36 0.19
N ASP A 266 -13.56 -16.28 -0.25
CA ASP A 266 -13.69 -15.94 -1.68
C ASP A 266 -12.41 -15.31 -2.29
N GLN A 267 -11.40 -15.00 -1.47
CA GLN A 267 -10.18 -14.39 -1.97
C GLN A 267 -9.21 -15.43 -2.55
N PRO A 268 -8.31 -15.05 -3.50
CA PRO A 268 -7.31 -15.96 -4.02
C PRO A 268 -6.47 -16.59 -2.91
N THR A 269 -6.16 -17.88 -3.04
CA THR A 269 -5.24 -18.56 -2.12
C THR A 269 -3.80 -18.14 -2.38
N HIS A 270 -3.45 -17.94 -3.64
CA HIS A 270 -2.16 -17.46 -4.09
C HIS A 270 -2.27 -15.95 -4.39
N SER A 271 -1.67 -15.11 -3.56
CA SER A 271 -1.73 -13.64 -3.65
C SER A 271 -0.39 -12.97 -3.31
N TYR A 272 0.66 -13.74 -3.21
CA TYR A 272 2.03 -13.32 -2.87
C TYR A 272 3.00 -14.01 -3.82
N PRO A 273 4.11 -13.38 -4.22
CA PRO A 273 4.52 -12.00 -3.93
C PRO A 273 3.91 -10.94 -4.86
N ALA A 274 3.19 -11.34 -5.90
CA ALA A 274 2.58 -10.42 -6.84
C ALA A 274 1.11 -10.14 -6.52
N ASN A 275 0.67 -8.93 -6.87
CA ASN A 275 -0.74 -8.58 -6.77
C ASN A 275 -1.55 -9.31 -7.86
N PRO A 276 -2.58 -10.11 -7.53
CA PRO A 276 -3.38 -10.84 -8.50
C PRO A 276 -4.18 -9.95 -9.46
N TYR A 277 -4.28 -8.65 -9.18
CA TYR A 277 -4.91 -7.67 -10.07
C TYR A 277 -3.96 -7.11 -11.14
N ASP A 278 -2.67 -7.46 -11.11
CA ASP A 278 -1.71 -7.10 -12.16
C ASP A 278 -1.24 -8.34 -12.94
N PRO A 279 -1.91 -8.68 -14.06
CA PRO A 279 -1.58 -9.86 -14.86
C PRO A 279 -0.21 -9.74 -15.56
N SER A 280 0.40 -8.56 -15.60
CA SER A 280 1.69 -8.37 -16.25
C SER A 280 2.83 -9.02 -15.46
N ILE A 281 2.69 -9.12 -14.12
CA ILE A 281 3.69 -9.68 -13.20
C ILE A 281 3.16 -10.87 -12.38
N TYR A 282 1.84 -10.99 -12.23
CA TYR A 282 1.21 -12.11 -11.54
C TYR A 282 1.22 -13.38 -12.40
N THR A 283 1.52 -14.49 -11.80
CA THR A 283 1.38 -15.82 -12.42
C THR A 283 0.33 -16.59 -11.62
N PRO A 284 -0.81 -16.97 -12.21
CA PRO A 284 -1.81 -17.80 -11.56
C PRO A 284 -1.22 -19.10 -11.01
N LEU A 285 -1.80 -19.62 -9.91
CA LEU A 285 -1.26 -20.80 -9.25
C LEU A 285 -1.16 -22.02 -10.18
N ASP A 286 -2.15 -22.22 -11.04
CA ASP A 286 -2.22 -23.31 -12.01
C ASP A 286 -1.26 -23.16 -13.20
N GLU A 287 -0.65 -21.98 -13.37
CA GLU A 287 0.39 -21.71 -14.36
C GLU A 287 1.82 -21.80 -13.77
N LEU A 288 1.95 -21.91 -12.44
CA LEU A 288 3.24 -22.11 -11.78
C LEU A 288 3.77 -23.55 -12.01
N PRO A 289 5.07 -23.80 -11.83
CA PRO A 289 5.61 -25.17 -11.83
C PRO A 289 4.89 -26.08 -10.83
N GLU A 290 4.73 -27.35 -11.17
CA GLU A 290 4.02 -28.33 -10.34
C GLU A 290 4.59 -28.42 -8.92
N GLU A 291 5.91 -28.28 -8.79
CA GLU A 291 6.60 -28.29 -7.48
C GLU A 291 6.18 -27.10 -6.61
N THR A 292 5.94 -25.93 -7.21
CA THR A 292 5.44 -24.73 -6.50
C THR A 292 3.96 -24.88 -6.17
N GLN A 293 3.15 -25.39 -7.11
CA GLN A 293 1.72 -25.65 -6.86
C GLN A 293 1.53 -26.56 -5.64
N MET A 294 2.33 -27.62 -5.52
CA MET A 294 2.28 -28.55 -4.39
C MET A 294 2.54 -27.92 -3.01
N LEU A 295 3.19 -26.76 -2.95
CA LEU A 295 3.39 -26.05 -1.68
C LEU A 295 2.08 -25.47 -1.12
N TYR A 296 1.09 -25.28 -1.97
CA TYR A 296 -0.24 -24.77 -1.58
C TYR A 296 -1.24 -25.88 -1.26
N ASP A 297 -0.86 -27.15 -1.47
CA ASP A 297 -1.69 -28.31 -1.11
C ASP A 297 -1.46 -28.66 0.35
N TYR A 298 -2.43 -28.31 1.20
CA TYR A 298 -2.36 -28.64 2.62
C TYR A 298 -2.38 -30.15 2.84
N ASP A 299 -1.26 -30.71 3.25
CA ASP A 299 -1.08 -32.13 3.54
C ASP A 299 -0.18 -32.33 4.79
N PRO A 300 -0.78 -32.46 5.98
CA PRO A 300 -0.01 -32.62 7.21
C PRO A 300 0.81 -33.92 7.26
N GLU A 301 0.38 -35.02 6.63
CA GLU A 301 1.15 -36.27 6.62
C GLU A 301 2.41 -36.13 5.75
N LYS A 302 2.27 -35.48 4.60
CA LYS A 302 3.40 -35.15 3.72
C LYS A 302 4.35 -34.17 4.42
N ALA A 303 3.83 -33.15 5.09
CA ALA A 303 4.64 -32.17 5.82
C ALA A 303 5.47 -32.82 6.94
N MET A 304 4.88 -33.73 7.74
CA MET A 304 5.62 -34.50 8.75
C MET A 304 6.74 -35.33 8.14
N LYS A 305 6.47 -35.99 7.01
CA LYS A 305 7.49 -36.74 6.30
C LYS A 305 8.61 -35.84 5.80
N MET A 306 8.29 -34.69 5.23
CA MET A 306 9.27 -33.69 4.76
C MET A 306 10.14 -33.19 5.92
N LEU A 307 9.56 -32.91 7.10
CA LEU A 307 10.31 -32.52 8.31
C LEU A 307 11.25 -33.64 8.75
N ALA A 308 10.79 -34.87 8.76
CA ALA A 308 11.63 -36.04 9.12
C ALA A 308 12.80 -36.23 8.13
N ASP A 309 12.53 -36.11 6.82
CA ASP A 309 13.55 -36.21 5.75
C ASP A 309 14.56 -35.03 5.86
N ALA A 310 14.14 -33.87 6.33
CA ALA A 310 14.99 -32.71 6.59
C ALA A 310 15.77 -32.76 7.92
N GLY A 311 15.64 -33.86 8.69
CA GLY A 311 16.40 -34.10 9.91
C GLY A 311 15.62 -33.87 11.22
N TYR A 312 14.31 -33.66 11.16
CA TYR A 312 13.44 -33.40 12.32
C TYR A 312 12.33 -34.44 12.47
N PRO A 313 12.68 -35.76 12.67
CA PRO A 313 11.69 -36.84 12.76
C PRO A 313 10.79 -36.75 14.01
N ASP A 314 11.27 -36.08 15.06
CA ASP A 314 10.54 -35.88 16.33
C ASP A 314 9.76 -34.55 16.37
N GLY A 315 9.75 -33.82 15.25
CA GLY A 315 9.12 -32.49 15.14
C GLY A 315 10.03 -31.34 15.55
N LEU A 316 9.43 -30.19 15.82
CA LEU A 316 10.11 -28.91 16.14
C LEU A 316 9.48 -28.25 17.35
N GLU A 317 10.29 -27.56 18.15
CA GLU A 317 9.85 -26.60 19.16
C GLU A 317 10.25 -25.19 18.68
N ILE A 318 9.30 -24.27 18.52
CA ILE A 318 9.55 -22.93 17.98
C ILE A 318 8.75 -21.85 18.71
N GLU A 319 9.22 -20.62 18.63
CA GLU A 319 8.48 -19.43 19.08
C GLU A 319 7.79 -18.74 17.90
N PHE A 320 6.55 -18.31 18.12
CA PHE A 320 5.83 -17.42 17.22
C PHE A 320 5.54 -16.10 17.92
N TRP A 321 6.11 -15.03 17.36
CA TRP A 321 6.01 -13.67 17.90
C TRP A 321 4.89 -12.89 17.20
N ALA A 322 3.92 -12.40 17.99
CA ALA A 322 2.72 -11.73 17.49
C ALA A 322 2.36 -10.49 18.32
N GLU A 323 1.48 -9.67 17.79
CA GLU A 323 0.91 -8.56 18.57
C GLU A 323 -0.01 -9.05 19.68
N SER A 324 -0.11 -8.27 20.76
CA SER A 324 -0.99 -8.55 21.91
C SER A 324 -2.45 -8.16 21.65
N THR A 325 -2.86 -7.96 20.40
CA THR A 325 -4.27 -7.68 20.04
C THR A 325 -5.10 -8.97 20.00
N PRO A 326 -6.42 -8.92 20.26
CA PRO A 326 -7.27 -10.10 20.19
C PRO A 326 -7.19 -10.83 18.85
N THR A 327 -7.23 -10.10 17.74
CA THR A 327 -7.16 -10.68 16.38
C THR A 327 -5.84 -11.42 16.16
N ALA A 328 -4.71 -10.85 16.59
CA ALA A 328 -3.40 -11.48 16.44
C ALA A 328 -3.26 -12.72 17.35
N GLN A 329 -3.91 -12.72 18.53
CA GLN A 329 -3.93 -13.88 19.42
C GLN A 329 -4.80 -15.02 18.86
N ASP A 330 -5.94 -14.72 18.24
CA ASP A 330 -6.76 -15.71 17.54
C ASP A 330 -5.98 -16.33 16.38
N TYR A 331 -5.27 -15.51 15.62
CA TYR A 331 -4.38 -15.96 14.55
C TYR A 331 -3.25 -16.87 15.06
N ALA A 332 -2.56 -16.45 16.11
CA ALA A 332 -1.48 -17.24 16.73
C ALA A 332 -1.97 -18.57 17.31
N SER A 333 -3.17 -18.57 17.89
CA SER A 333 -3.80 -19.80 18.42
C SER A 333 -4.14 -20.77 17.30
N LEU A 334 -4.70 -20.27 16.19
CA LEU A 334 -4.95 -21.09 15.00
C LEU A 334 -3.65 -21.68 14.43
N LEU A 335 -2.59 -20.85 14.34
CA LEU A 335 -1.28 -21.30 13.87
C LEU A 335 -0.75 -22.47 14.72
N LYS A 336 -0.79 -22.33 16.03
CA LYS A 336 -0.40 -23.36 16.99
C LYS A 336 -1.17 -24.67 16.76
N ASP A 337 -2.47 -24.60 16.59
CA ASP A 337 -3.33 -25.77 16.34
C ASP A 337 -3.06 -26.43 14.98
N VAL A 338 -2.78 -25.61 13.95
CA VAL A 338 -2.46 -26.12 12.61
C VAL A 338 -1.11 -26.82 12.60
N TRP A 339 -0.07 -26.21 13.18
CA TRP A 339 1.27 -26.76 13.15
C TRP A 339 1.47 -27.90 14.15
N ALA A 340 0.67 -28.00 15.22
CA ALA A 340 0.65 -29.18 16.08
C ALA A 340 0.33 -30.47 15.31
N LYS A 341 -0.44 -30.41 14.22
CA LYS A 341 -0.77 -31.56 13.37
C LYS A 341 0.42 -32.11 12.58
N ILE A 342 1.46 -31.31 12.43
CA ILE A 342 2.71 -31.70 11.77
C ILE A 342 3.87 -31.90 12.75
N GLY A 343 3.57 -32.03 14.05
CA GLY A 343 4.57 -32.27 15.09
C GLY A 343 5.37 -31.04 15.51
N VAL A 344 4.86 -29.83 15.22
CA VAL A 344 5.53 -28.57 15.59
C VAL A 344 4.84 -27.98 16.82
N GLU A 345 5.58 -27.89 17.93
CA GLU A 345 5.12 -27.24 19.17
C GLU A 345 5.42 -25.74 19.13
N VAL A 346 4.37 -24.92 19.16
CA VAL A 346 4.49 -23.46 19.07
C VAL A 346 4.32 -22.81 20.45
N THR A 347 5.32 -22.06 20.88
CA THR A 347 5.23 -21.13 21.99
C THR A 347 4.88 -19.73 21.48
N ILE A 348 3.71 -19.19 21.89
CA ILE A 348 3.28 -17.86 21.47
C ILE A 348 3.91 -16.81 22.37
N VAL A 349 4.62 -15.83 21.76
CA VAL A 349 5.22 -14.68 22.43
C VAL A 349 4.52 -13.40 21.93
N THR A 350 3.95 -12.62 22.85
CA THR A 350 3.17 -11.43 22.48
C THR A 350 3.81 -10.14 22.97
N HIS A 351 3.77 -9.11 22.11
CA HIS A 351 4.24 -7.76 22.40
C HIS A 351 3.25 -6.71 21.86
N ASP A 352 3.34 -5.49 22.35
CA ASP A 352 2.68 -4.36 21.69
C ASP A 352 3.27 -4.11 20.29
N GLY A 353 2.53 -3.41 19.42
CA GLY A 353 2.93 -3.23 18.02
C GLY A 353 4.26 -2.53 17.83
N VAL A 354 4.60 -1.55 18.68
CA VAL A 354 5.87 -0.80 18.59
C VAL A 354 7.05 -1.71 18.93
N THR A 355 6.94 -2.44 20.02
CA THR A 355 7.96 -3.41 20.47
C THR A 355 8.13 -4.53 19.44
N LEU A 356 7.02 -5.07 18.92
CA LEU A 356 7.09 -6.12 17.91
C LEU A 356 7.75 -5.62 16.60
N HIS A 357 7.44 -4.39 16.18
CA HIS A 357 8.08 -3.76 15.03
C HIS A 357 9.59 -3.62 15.21
N GLN A 358 10.04 -3.24 16.40
CA GLN A 358 11.48 -3.19 16.71
C GLN A 358 12.15 -4.56 16.56
N TYR A 359 11.53 -5.63 17.05
CA TYR A 359 12.05 -6.99 16.88
C TYR A 359 12.11 -7.43 15.41
N ARG A 360 11.10 -7.07 14.61
CA ARG A 360 11.11 -7.33 13.17
C ARG A 360 12.29 -6.65 12.49
N THR A 361 12.45 -5.33 12.72
CA THR A 361 13.47 -4.52 12.03
C THR A 361 14.89 -4.84 12.45
N THR A 362 15.10 -5.29 13.70
CA THR A 362 16.41 -5.69 14.20
C THR A 362 16.72 -7.18 14.02
N GLY A 363 15.73 -7.99 13.62
CA GLY A 363 15.89 -9.44 13.49
C GLY A 363 16.19 -10.16 14.81
N THR A 364 15.81 -9.54 15.94
CA THR A 364 16.17 -10.05 17.29
C THR A 364 15.09 -10.97 17.92
N TYR A 365 14.08 -11.35 17.17
CA TYR A 365 13.16 -12.44 17.50
C TYR A 365 13.84 -13.82 17.29
N ASN A 366 13.29 -14.91 17.86
CA ASN A 366 13.95 -16.22 17.81
C ASN A 366 13.70 -16.97 16.50
N ASP A 367 12.47 -17.44 16.27
CA ASP A 367 12.19 -18.40 15.20
C ASP A 367 11.27 -17.84 14.11
N THR A 368 10.09 -17.37 14.51
CA THR A 368 9.08 -16.87 13.57
C THR A 368 8.38 -15.63 14.10
N ILE A 369 7.94 -14.78 13.19
CA ILE A 369 7.25 -13.52 13.53
C ILE A 369 6.14 -13.22 12.52
N SER A 370 4.99 -12.75 13.03
CA SER A 370 3.88 -12.30 12.19
C SER A 370 4.19 -10.97 11.50
N ASN A 371 3.70 -10.79 10.28
CA ASN A 371 3.75 -9.51 9.57
C ASN A 371 2.59 -9.36 8.59
N GLY A 372 2.16 -8.12 8.35
CA GLY A 372 1.41 -7.74 7.18
C GLY A 372 2.37 -7.15 6.14
N MET A 373 2.30 -7.62 4.91
CA MET A 373 3.08 -7.08 3.81
C MET A 373 2.14 -6.42 2.79
N PRO A 374 2.32 -5.14 2.45
CA PRO A 374 1.54 -4.53 1.39
C PRO A 374 1.81 -5.26 0.07
N ILE A 375 0.76 -5.64 -0.67
CA ILE A 375 0.87 -6.08 -2.06
C ILE A 375 0.74 -4.84 -2.92
N SER A 376 1.74 -4.00 -2.85
CA SER A 376 1.77 -2.73 -3.56
C SER A 376 2.67 -2.84 -4.79
N ASN A 377 3.51 -1.85 -4.99
CA ASN A 377 4.50 -1.84 -6.04
C ASN A 377 5.40 -3.10 -5.98
N PRO A 378 5.60 -3.83 -7.08
CA PRO A 378 6.44 -5.02 -7.12
C PRO A 378 7.92 -4.75 -6.81
N LEU A 379 8.42 -3.53 -7.05
CA LEU A 379 9.83 -3.20 -6.85
C LEU A 379 10.25 -3.28 -5.37
N PRO A 380 9.57 -2.67 -4.39
CA PRO A 380 9.85 -2.90 -2.98
C PRO A 380 9.80 -4.36 -2.54
N ILE A 381 8.95 -5.17 -3.16
CA ILE A 381 8.87 -6.60 -2.82
C ILE A 381 10.22 -7.28 -3.06
N VAL A 382 10.84 -7.04 -4.19
CA VAL A 382 12.16 -7.63 -4.48
C VAL A 382 13.30 -6.89 -3.79
N THR A 383 13.25 -5.55 -3.69
CA THR A 383 14.38 -4.75 -3.19
C THR A 383 14.40 -4.58 -1.67
N ALA A 384 13.26 -4.56 -1.01
CA ALA A 384 13.15 -4.30 0.42
C ALA A 384 12.70 -5.53 1.24
N PHE A 385 11.82 -6.37 0.69
CA PHE A 385 11.30 -7.54 1.42
C PHE A 385 12.10 -8.82 1.15
N ALA A 386 12.60 -9.03 -0.07
CA ALA A 386 13.28 -10.28 -0.43
C ALA A 386 14.80 -10.16 -0.59
N LYS A 387 15.32 -9.00 -0.97
CA LYS A 387 16.76 -8.78 -1.10
C LYS A 387 17.49 -8.95 0.23
N THR A 388 18.67 -9.57 0.19
CA THR A 388 19.55 -9.72 1.35
C THR A 388 19.85 -8.34 1.99
N GLY A 389 19.55 -8.21 3.27
CA GLY A 389 19.68 -6.96 4.02
C GLY A 389 18.66 -5.87 3.67
N GLY A 390 17.63 -6.21 2.91
CA GLY A 390 16.53 -5.29 2.62
C GLY A 390 15.82 -4.80 3.89
N THR A 391 15.39 -3.55 3.90
CA THR A 391 14.84 -2.86 5.09
C THR A 391 13.65 -3.58 5.73
N TRP A 392 12.86 -4.29 4.93
CA TRP A 392 11.66 -5.01 5.36
C TRP A 392 11.78 -6.53 5.21
N ASN A 393 13.00 -7.03 4.98
CA ASN A 393 13.30 -8.46 4.93
C ASN A 393 13.32 -9.05 6.35
N TYR A 394 12.14 -9.09 6.96
CA TYR A 394 11.98 -9.52 8.36
C TYR A 394 12.29 -11.00 8.57
N GLY A 395 12.18 -11.84 7.54
CA GLY A 395 12.58 -13.26 7.57
C GLY A 395 14.07 -13.48 7.46
N LEU A 396 14.87 -12.42 7.25
CA LEU A 396 16.31 -12.51 6.99
C LEU A 396 16.65 -13.49 5.86
N TYR A 397 15.77 -13.56 4.86
CA TYR A 397 15.96 -14.35 3.66
C TYR A 397 17.16 -13.86 2.85
N SER A 398 17.87 -14.75 2.19
CA SER A 398 19.04 -14.43 1.36
C SER A 398 19.14 -15.38 0.18
N ASN A 399 19.16 -14.81 -1.03
CA ASN A 399 19.39 -15.55 -2.26
C ASN A 399 20.09 -14.63 -3.27
N SER A 400 21.29 -15.00 -3.70
CA SER A 400 22.11 -14.16 -4.59
C SER A 400 21.46 -13.91 -5.96
N THR A 401 20.66 -14.85 -6.47
CA THR A 401 19.94 -14.65 -7.75
C THR A 401 18.84 -13.62 -7.60
N VAL A 402 18.09 -13.65 -6.49
CA VAL A 402 17.09 -12.62 -6.17
C VAL A 402 17.75 -11.25 -5.97
N ASP A 403 18.91 -11.20 -5.31
CA ASP A 403 19.68 -9.97 -5.13
C ASP A 403 20.11 -9.37 -6.47
N ASP A 404 20.66 -10.20 -7.36
CA ASP A 404 21.06 -9.79 -8.72
C ASP A 404 19.86 -9.33 -9.57
N LEU A 405 18.73 -10.03 -9.47
CA LEU A 405 17.48 -9.62 -10.15
C LEU A 405 16.95 -8.29 -9.60
N ALA A 406 16.95 -8.10 -8.28
CA ALA A 406 16.51 -6.85 -7.66
C ALA A 406 17.33 -5.64 -8.17
N ASP A 407 18.67 -5.81 -8.27
CA ASP A 407 19.55 -4.75 -8.78
C ASP A 407 19.36 -4.46 -10.27
N LYS A 408 19.06 -5.48 -11.08
CA LYS A 408 18.75 -5.32 -12.51
C LYS A 408 17.39 -4.69 -12.73
N ILE A 409 16.36 -5.16 -12.03
CA ILE A 409 14.99 -4.64 -12.10
C ILE A 409 14.96 -3.14 -11.79
N GLY A 410 15.72 -2.73 -10.75
CA GLY A 410 15.80 -1.31 -10.37
C GLY A 410 16.36 -0.40 -11.46
N LYS A 411 17.07 -0.92 -12.45
CA LYS A 411 17.73 -0.18 -13.54
C LYS A 411 17.11 -0.40 -14.91
N GLU A 412 16.25 -1.42 -15.06
CA GLU A 412 15.67 -1.79 -16.35
C GLU A 412 14.57 -0.82 -16.78
N LEU A 413 14.70 -0.24 -17.97
CA LEU A 413 13.75 0.71 -18.54
C LEU A 413 12.70 0.04 -19.45
N ASP A 414 13.03 -1.12 -20.03
CA ASP A 414 12.07 -1.87 -20.82
C ASP A 414 11.09 -2.62 -19.92
N VAL A 415 9.80 -2.23 -20.00
CA VAL A 415 8.75 -2.75 -19.14
C VAL A 415 8.57 -4.26 -19.28
N GLN A 416 8.70 -4.82 -20.50
CA GLN A 416 8.47 -6.26 -20.72
C GLN A 416 9.61 -7.07 -20.12
N THR A 417 10.86 -6.63 -20.32
CA THR A 417 12.05 -7.22 -19.70
C THR A 417 11.96 -7.16 -18.18
N LYS A 418 11.61 -5.99 -17.66
CA LYS A 418 11.41 -5.78 -16.21
C LYS A 418 10.36 -6.74 -15.62
N ASN A 419 9.19 -6.86 -16.27
CA ASN A 419 8.13 -7.76 -15.82
C ASN A 419 8.55 -9.24 -15.86
N SER A 420 9.35 -9.63 -16.84
CA SER A 420 9.91 -10.99 -16.92
C SER A 420 10.86 -11.27 -15.75
N MET A 421 11.70 -10.30 -15.38
CA MET A 421 12.59 -10.40 -14.23
C MET A 421 11.81 -10.46 -12.89
N TYR A 422 10.70 -9.72 -12.78
CA TYR A 422 9.81 -9.86 -11.61
C TYR A 422 9.26 -11.27 -11.50
N LYS A 423 8.73 -11.84 -12.57
CA LYS A 423 8.20 -13.21 -12.55
C LYS A 423 9.25 -14.25 -12.14
N GLU A 424 10.48 -14.09 -12.64
CA GLU A 424 11.60 -14.95 -12.26
C GLU A 424 11.94 -14.81 -10.76
N ALA A 425 12.08 -13.60 -10.25
CA ALA A 425 12.36 -13.36 -8.83
C ALA A 425 11.23 -13.90 -7.94
N PHE A 426 9.98 -13.67 -8.32
CA PHE A 426 8.81 -14.13 -7.57
C PHE A 426 8.73 -15.66 -7.55
N GLN A 427 9.06 -16.33 -8.66
CA GLN A 427 9.13 -17.77 -8.69
C GLN A 427 10.13 -18.33 -7.67
N ILE A 428 11.34 -17.75 -7.60
CA ILE A 428 12.37 -18.17 -6.64
C ILE A 428 11.91 -17.94 -5.19
N ILE A 429 11.30 -16.77 -4.91
CA ILE A 429 10.78 -16.41 -3.59
C ILE A 429 9.70 -17.42 -3.13
N LEU A 430 8.84 -17.85 -4.05
CA LEU A 430 7.82 -18.86 -3.77
C LEU A 430 8.44 -20.24 -3.53
N ASP A 431 9.30 -20.69 -4.43
CA ASP A 431 9.92 -22.03 -4.37
C ASP A 431 10.75 -22.24 -3.10
N GLU A 432 11.42 -21.18 -2.64
CA GLU A 432 12.24 -21.23 -1.44
C GLU A 432 11.47 -20.91 -0.15
N VAL A 433 10.17 -20.57 -0.26
CA VAL A 433 9.34 -20.21 0.87
C VAL A 433 10.04 -19.17 1.76
N ALA A 434 10.32 -17.99 1.18
CA ALA A 434 10.92 -16.88 1.93
C ALA A 434 10.02 -16.40 3.09
N SER A 435 8.72 -16.61 2.96
CA SER A 435 7.70 -16.46 4.01
C SER A 435 6.48 -17.30 3.68
N ILE A 436 5.61 -17.55 4.65
CA ILE A 436 4.35 -18.29 4.45
C ILE A 436 3.19 -17.29 4.41
N PRO A 437 2.59 -17.02 3.24
CA PRO A 437 1.40 -16.20 3.12
C PRO A 437 0.16 -16.97 3.61
N THR A 438 -0.72 -16.33 4.36
CA THR A 438 -1.90 -17.02 4.93
C THR A 438 -3.21 -16.47 4.41
N ASN A 439 -3.36 -15.15 4.32
CA ASN A 439 -4.55 -14.52 3.78
C ASN A 439 -4.24 -13.15 3.20
N LEU A 440 -4.98 -12.79 2.16
CA LEU A 440 -5.00 -11.43 1.64
C LEU A 440 -5.75 -10.54 2.61
N GLY A 441 -5.15 -9.43 3.03
CA GLY A 441 -5.84 -8.40 3.79
C GLY A 441 -6.84 -7.68 2.89
N VAL A 442 -8.10 -7.68 3.28
CA VAL A 442 -9.12 -6.94 2.57
C VAL A 442 -9.92 -6.08 3.53
N GLY A 443 -10.25 -4.88 3.09
CA GLY A 443 -11.23 -4.01 3.71
C GLY A 443 -12.48 -3.94 2.83
N LYS A 444 -13.61 -3.60 3.43
CA LYS A 444 -14.81 -3.29 2.67
C LYS A 444 -15.14 -1.83 2.85
N PHE A 445 -15.23 -1.14 1.73
CA PHE A 445 -15.59 0.26 1.65
C PHE A 445 -17.08 0.38 1.40
N TYR A 446 -17.78 1.27 2.11
CA TYR A 446 -19.20 1.52 1.95
C TYR A 446 -19.44 2.98 1.64
N TRP A 447 -20.38 3.25 0.71
CA TRP A 447 -20.80 4.60 0.38
C TRP A 447 -22.28 4.65 -0.01
N TRP A 448 -22.85 5.82 0.06
CA TRP A 448 -24.22 6.07 -0.35
C TRP A 448 -24.32 6.35 -1.84
N PRO A 449 -25.40 5.95 -2.54
CA PRO A 449 -25.55 6.12 -3.99
C PRO A 449 -25.70 7.57 -4.44
N TRP A 450 -25.89 8.52 -3.53
CA TRP A 450 -25.83 9.94 -3.86
C TRP A 450 -24.39 10.48 -4.03
N LEU A 451 -23.36 9.70 -3.71
CA LEU A 451 -22.00 9.94 -4.16
C LEU A 451 -21.89 9.47 -5.60
N ARG A 452 -21.92 10.42 -6.54
CA ARG A 452 -21.88 10.15 -7.98
C ARG A 452 -20.45 10.15 -8.51
N ASN A 453 -20.24 9.49 -9.63
CA ASN A 453 -18.94 9.30 -10.28
C ASN A 453 -17.94 8.59 -9.36
N TYR A 454 -18.43 7.65 -8.53
CA TYR A 454 -17.64 6.85 -7.62
C TYR A 454 -18.09 5.38 -7.69
N SER A 455 -17.17 4.45 -7.86
CA SER A 455 -17.43 3.02 -7.98
C SER A 455 -16.59 2.17 -7.01
N GLY A 456 -16.08 2.79 -5.94
CA GLY A 456 -15.27 2.14 -4.91
C GLY A 456 -13.78 2.16 -5.20
N GLU A 457 -13.31 3.06 -6.04
CA GLU A 457 -11.88 3.34 -6.22
C GLU A 457 -11.28 3.84 -4.90
N TYR A 458 -10.14 3.30 -4.54
CA TYR A 458 -9.45 3.64 -3.30
C TYR A 458 -8.04 4.16 -3.53
N ALA A 459 -7.31 3.57 -4.46
CA ALA A 459 -5.93 3.89 -4.72
C ALA A 459 -5.76 4.43 -6.14
N ILE A 460 -5.78 5.76 -6.29
CA ILE A 460 -5.33 6.46 -7.51
C ILE A 460 -4.06 7.29 -7.26
N ASP A 461 -3.53 7.24 -6.07
CA ASP A 461 -2.15 7.53 -5.67
C ASP A 461 -1.78 6.57 -4.53
N ASP A 462 -0.61 6.69 -3.92
CA ASP A 462 -0.24 5.90 -2.76
C ASP A 462 -1.02 6.38 -1.51
N ASP A 463 -0.59 6.23 -0.35
CA ASP A 463 -1.23 6.40 0.98
C ASP A 463 -2.29 7.53 1.14
N SER A 464 -2.30 8.56 0.30
CA SER A 464 -3.36 9.58 0.27
C SER A 464 -4.65 9.11 -0.42
N GLY A 465 -4.62 7.96 -1.06
CA GLY A 465 -5.60 7.16 -1.77
C GLY A 465 -6.92 7.81 -2.06
N PHE A 466 -7.71 8.03 -1.04
CA PHE A 466 -9.06 8.55 -1.20
C PHE A 466 -9.12 10.04 -1.55
N PHE A 467 -8.17 10.86 -1.08
CA PHE A 467 -8.16 12.29 -1.39
C PHE A 467 -7.95 12.58 -2.87
N ALA A 468 -7.23 11.72 -3.59
CA ALA A 468 -7.05 11.83 -5.02
C ALA A 468 -8.33 11.50 -5.81
N VAL A 469 -9.26 10.72 -5.24
CA VAL A 469 -10.56 10.38 -5.86
C VAL A 469 -11.60 11.49 -5.64
N LEU A 470 -11.57 12.14 -4.48
CA LEU A 470 -12.59 13.12 -4.08
C LEU A 470 -12.86 14.24 -5.10
N PRO A 471 -11.88 14.81 -5.82
CA PRO A 471 -12.13 15.87 -6.80
C PRO A 471 -13.12 15.49 -7.90
N TYR A 472 -13.19 14.20 -8.22
CA TYR A 472 -14.04 13.66 -9.28
C TYR A 472 -15.46 13.33 -8.83
N ILE A 473 -15.73 13.32 -7.52
CA ILE A 473 -17.01 12.92 -6.92
C ILE A 473 -17.92 14.16 -6.77
N TRP A 474 -19.22 13.98 -6.99
CA TRP A 474 -20.21 14.98 -6.60
C TRP A 474 -21.34 14.38 -5.78
N LEU A 475 -22.04 15.23 -5.04
CA LEU A 475 -23.19 14.88 -4.21
C LEU A 475 -24.49 15.16 -4.99
N ASP A 476 -25.27 14.11 -5.22
CA ASP A 476 -26.63 14.20 -5.73
C ASP A 476 -27.57 14.55 -4.57
N GLN A 477 -27.78 15.86 -4.33
CA GLN A 477 -28.58 16.37 -3.22
C GLN A 477 -30.07 16.00 -3.37
N ASP A 478 -30.56 15.94 -4.61
CA ASP A 478 -31.94 15.56 -4.89
C ASP A 478 -32.16 14.09 -4.51
N LEU A 479 -31.29 13.19 -4.94
CA LEU A 479 -31.34 11.79 -4.55
C LEU A 479 -31.21 11.61 -3.03
N LYS A 480 -30.32 12.34 -2.37
CA LYS A 480 -30.16 12.28 -0.92
C LYS A 480 -31.48 12.64 -0.21
N THR A 481 -32.14 13.70 -0.68
CA THR A 481 -33.45 14.15 -0.16
C THR A 481 -34.56 13.14 -0.45
N GLU A 482 -34.63 12.58 -1.68
CA GLU A 482 -35.60 11.54 -2.07
C GLU A 482 -35.47 10.28 -1.21
N MET A 483 -34.26 9.94 -0.81
CA MET A 483 -33.99 8.81 0.08
C MET A 483 -34.28 9.11 1.56
N GLY A 484 -34.63 10.36 1.93
CA GLY A 484 -35.04 10.77 3.27
C GLY A 484 -33.88 11.16 4.19
N TYR A 485 -32.75 11.61 3.64
CA TYR A 485 -31.55 12.00 4.38
C TYR A 485 -31.22 13.48 4.25
#